data_6cf8526895d8c815fe7b3cbd2610969a
#
_entry.id   6cf8526895d8c815fe7b3cbd2610969a
#
_cell.length_a   1.000
_cell.length_b   1.000
_cell.length_c   1.000
_cell.angle_alpha   90.00
_cell.angle_beta   90.00
_cell.angle_gamma   90.00
#
_symmetry.space_group_name_H-M   'P 1'
#
loop_
_entity.id
_entity.type
_entity.pdbx_description
1 polymer ?
#
loop_
_entity_poly.entity_id
_entity_poly.type
_entity_poly.pdbx_seq_one_letter_code
_entity_poly.pdbx_strand_id
1 'polypeptide(L)'
;QALRRLRPICQDTKIKTTSLTSPGKGTFLFLKAMFSGDVWASFSALGAPGKRAEVVADEAVEEIVGFLMSDTCVDHHLADQIMLPLALIKGSSRFTTHRITQHLLTNAHVIQKFLPARIEIKGALDGPGEVVIDGAGVDIQP
;
A
#
# COMPACT_ATOMS: atom_id res chain seq x y z
N GLN A 1 -11.10 10.11 -16.98
CA GLN A 1 -10.04 9.10 -17.19
C GLN A 1 -10.19 7.96 -16.19
N ALA A 2 -10.06 8.16 -14.85
CA ALA A 2 -10.12 7.10 -13.84
C ALA A 2 -11.39 6.23 -13.96
N LEU A 3 -12.59 6.85 -14.00
CA LEU A 3 -13.84 6.11 -14.16
C LEU A 3 -13.88 5.23 -15.43
N ARG A 4 -13.33 5.73 -16.53
CA ARG A 4 -13.30 4.98 -17.79
C ARG A 4 -12.47 3.70 -17.68
N ARG A 5 -11.39 3.73 -16.88
CA ARG A 5 -10.51 2.57 -16.66
C ARG A 5 -11.05 1.63 -15.58
N LEU A 6 -11.73 2.14 -14.56
CA LEU A 6 -12.20 1.34 -13.42
C LEU A 6 -13.55 0.66 -13.67
N ARG A 7 -14.47 1.28 -14.43
CA ARG A 7 -15.80 0.70 -14.69
C ARG A 7 -15.81 -0.73 -15.27
N PRO A 8 -14.89 -1.10 -16.18
CA PRO A 8 -14.81 -2.49 -16.64
C PRO A 8 -14.45 -3.51 -15.54
N ILE A 9 -13.76 -3.04 -14.48
CA ILE A 9 -13.31 -3.87 -13.37
C ILE A 9 -14.34 -3.86 -12.23
N CYS A 10 -14.91 -2.70 -11.95
CA CYS A 10 -15.93 -2.52 -10.90
C CYS A 10 -17.05 -1.61 -11.41
N GLN A 11 -18.25 -2.19 -11.65
CA GLN A 11 -19.41 -1.46 -12.17
C GLN A 11 -19.94 -0.41 -11.19
N ASP A 12 -19.84 -0.67 -9.88
CA ASP A 12 -20.30 0.23 -8.81
C ASP A 12 -19.33 1.38 -8.48
N THR A 13 -18.42 1.71 -9.40
CA THR A 13 -17.48 2.81 -9.21
C THR A 13 -18.20 4.14 -9.13
N LYS A 14 -18.10 4.82 -7.97
CA LYS A 14 -18.66 6.15 -7.72
C LYS A 14 -17.55 7.18 -7.63
N ILE A 15 -17.82 8.42 -8.05
CA ILE A 15 -16.90 9.54 -7.91
C ILE A 15 -17.54 10.66 -7.08
N LYS A 16 -16.76 11.26 -6.20
CA LYS A 16 -17.10 12.49 -5.49
C LYS A 16 -15.97 13.50 -5.73
N THR A 17 -16.33 14.70 -6.16
CA THR A 17 -15.39 15.80 -6.30
C THR A 17 -15.62 16.79 -5.18
N THR A 18 -14.55 17.24 -4.54
CA THR A 18 -14.60 18.23 -3.46
C THR A 18 -13.50 19.24 -3.68
N SER A 19 -13.82 20.53 -3.51
CA SER A 19 -12.83 21.60 -3.52
C SER A 19 -12.56 22.02 -2.07
N LEU A 20 -11.28 22.10 -1.71
CA LEU A 20 -10.84 22.49 -0.39
C LEU A 20 -10.00 23.77 -0.48
N THR A 21 -10.12 24.64 0.51
CA THR A 21 -9.23 25.79 0.64
C THR A 21 -7.86 25.32 1.09
N SER A 22 -6.82 25.71 0.33
CA SER A 22 -5.44 25.35 0.61
C SER A 22 -4.50 26.51 0.28
N PRO A 23 -3.40 26.71 1.03
CA PRO A 23 -2.39 27.72 0.70
C PRO A 23 -1.73 27.50 -0.67
N GLY A 24 -1.67 26.24 -1.14
CA GLY A 24 -1.14 25.87 -2.43
C GLY A 24 -2.22 25.34 -3.37
N LYS A 25 -1.96 25.43 -4.68
CA LYS A 25 -2.80 24.80 -5.71
C LYS A 25 -2.33 23.37 -5.94
N GLY A 26 -3.25 22.42 -5.94
CA GLY A 26 -2.94 21.02 -6.18
C GLY A 26 -4.19 20.22 -6.55
N THR A 27 -3.97 19.04 -7.10
CA THR A 27 -5.00 18.03 -7.33
C THR A 27 -4.60 16.78 -6.57
N PHE A 28 -5.55 16.18 -5.88
CA PHE A 28 -5.39 14.92 -5.18
C PHE A 28 -6.47 13.96 -5.67
N LEU A 29 -6.07 12.81 -6.17
CA LEU A 29 -6.99 11.73 -6.48
C LEU A 29 -6.83 10.65 -5.42
N PHE A 30 -7.95 10.25 -4.81
CA PHE A 30 -8.01 9.17 -3.83
C PHE A 30 -8.97 8.11 -4.35
N LEU A 31 -8.49 6.88 -4.45
CA LEU A 31 -9.27 5.71 -4.82
C LEU A 31 -9.41 4.81 -3.60
N LYS A 32 -10.62 4.34 -3.35
CA LYS A 32 -10.92 3.40 -2.27
C LYS A 32 -11.64 2.19 -2.85
N ALA A 33 -11.05 1.01 -2.72
CA ALA A 33 -11.70 -0.26 -2.97
C ALA A 33 -12.24 -0.82 -1.65
N MET A 34 -13.47 -1.31 -1.69
CA MET A 34 -14.13 -1.95 -0.55
C MET A 34 -14.37 -3.41 -0.91
N PHE A 35 -13.98 -4.30 -0.02
CA PHE A 35 -14.15 -5.75 -0.14
C PHE A 35 -15.18 -6.24 0.88
N SER A 36 -15.58 -7.49 0.80
CA SER A 36 -16.42 -8.13 1.82
C SER A 36 -15.68 -8.17 3.17
N GLY A 37 -16.45 -8.08 4.28
CA GLY A 37 -15.89 -8.16 5.63
C GLY A 37 -15.20 -6.89 6.12
N ASP A 38 -15.66 -5.72 5.66
CA ASP A 38 -15.14 -4.40 6.05
C ASP A 38 -13.63 -4.21 5.79
N VAL A 39 -13.11 -4.92 4.80
CA VAL A 39 -11.73 -4.76 4.33
C VAL A 39 -11.68 -3.72 3.22
N TRP A 40 -10.67 -2.88 3.25
CA TRP A 40 -10.50 -1.79 2.27
C TRP A 40 -9.03 -1.68 1.85
N ALA A 41 -8.82 -1.27 0.61
CA ALA A 41 -7.54 -0.80 0.11
C ALA A 41 -7.71 0.61 -0.46
N SER A 42 -6.69 1.43 -0.34
CA SER A 42 -6.73 2.80 -0.85
C SER A 42 -5.45 3.16 -1.58
N PHE A 43 -5.62 3.93 -2.65
CA PHE A 43 -4.53 4.34 -3.52
C PHE A 43 -4.72 5.81 -3.86
N SER A 44 -3.63 6.54 -4.02
CA SER A 44 -3.70 7.97 -4.29
C SER A 44 -2.62 8.43 -5.25
N ALA A 45 -2.91 9.52 -5.94
CA ALA A 45 -1.93 10.23 -6.75
C ALA A 45 -2.06 11.73 -6.57
N LEU A 46 -0.93 12.41 -6.59
CA LEU A 46 -0.83 13.86 -6.45
C LEU A 46 -0.57 14.51 -7.81
N GLY A 47 -1.31 15.57 -8.07
CA GLY A 47 -1.00 16.48 -9.14
C GLY A 47 0.19 17.37 -8.81
N ALA A 48 0.91 17.78 -9.83
CA ALA A 48 2.01 18.72 -9.74
C ALA A 48 1.89 19.76 -10.87
N PRO A 49 2.53 20.93 -10.75
CA PRO A 49 2.60 21.87 -11.86
C PRO A 49 3.13 21.21 -13.14
N GLY A 50 2.41 21.39 -14.25
CA GLY A 50 2.76 20.74 -15.53
C GLY A 50 2.32 19.30 -15.70
N LYS A 51 1.85 18.62 -14.63
CA LYS A 51 1.34 17.25 -14.70
C LYS A 51 -0.13 17.25 -15.12
N ARG A 52 -0.44 16.58 -16.22
CA ARG A 52 -1.81 16.49 -16.72
C ARG A 52 -2.69 15.67 -15.77
N ALA A 53 -3.95 16.05 -15.63
CA ALA A 53 -4.91 15.36 -14.75
C ALA A 53 -5.12 13.88 -15.16
N GLU A 54 -5.01 13.58 -16.44
CA GLU A 54 -5.09 12.20 -16.93
C GLU A 54 -3.94 11.33 -16.41
N VAL A 55 -2.73 11.89 -16.33
CA VAL A 55 -1.55 11.19 -15.76
C VAL A 55 -1.74 10.89 -14.29
N VAL A 56 -2.27 11.85 -13.51
CA VAL A 56 -2.62 11.64 -12.10
C VAL A 56 -3.65 10.53 -11.96
N ALA A 57 -4.64 10.50 -12.86
CA ALA A 57 -5.67 9.46 -12.85
C ALA A 57 -5.08 8.09 -13.20
N ASP A 58 -4.20 8.03 -14.18
CA ASP A 58 -3.59 6.79 -14.65
C ASP A 58 -2.67 6.20 -13.56
N GLU A 59 -1.86 6.99 -12.89
CA GLU A 59 -1.02 6.54 -11.77
C GLU A 59 -1.83 5.86 -10.66
N ALA A 60 -2.88 6.53 -10.14
CA ALA A 60 -3.70 5.96 -9.09
C ALA A 60 -4.44 4.68 -9.56
N VAL A 61 -4.89 4.65 -10.82
CA VAL A 61 -5.58 3.48 -11.38
C VAL A 61 -4.63 2.32 -11.60
N GLU A 62 -3.39 2.56 -12.02
CA GLU A 62 -2.39 1.50 -12.20
C GLU A 62 -2.06 0.82 -10.88
N GLU A 63 -1.90 1.57 -9.80
CA GLU A 63 -1.65 1.03 -8.47
C GLU A 63 -2.82 0.16 -7.97
N ILE A 64 -4.07 0.65 -8.04
CA ILE A 64 -5.22 -0.14 -7.59
C ILE A 64 -5.45 -1.38 -8.45
N VAL A 65 -5.29 -1.29 -9.77
CA VAL A 65 -5.46 -2.43 -10.68
C VAL A 65 -4.36 -3.46 -10.44
N GLY A 66 -3.11 -3.03 -10.30
CA GLY A 66 -2.00 -3.91 -9.97
C GLY A 66 -2.25 -4.72 -8.69
N PHE A 67 -2.76 -4.05 -7.65
CA PHE A 67 -3.15 -4.71 -6.40
C PHE A 67 -4.31 -5.69 -6.59
N LEU A 68 -5.40 -5.26 -7.25
CA LEU A 68 -6.59 -6.11 -7.46
C LEU A 68 -6.30 -7.37 -8.29
N MET A 69 -5.32 -7.31 -9.19
CA MET A 69 -4.95 -8.44 -10.05
C MET A 69 -3.91 -9.39 -9.42
N SER A 70 -3.35 -9.04 -8.27
CA SER A 70 -2.23 -9.77 -7.67
C SER A 70 -2.63 -10.89 -6.72
N ASP A 71 -3.90 -10.99 -6.32
CA ASP A 71 -4.38 -11.95 -5.31
C ASP A 71 -3.54 -11.94 -4.02
N THR A 72 -3.15 -10.74 -3.56
CA THR A 72 -2.32 -10.54 -2.37
C THR A 72 -3.07 -9.80 -1.27
N CYS A 73 -2.60 -9.94 -0.02
CA CYS A 73 -3.33 -9.43 1.16
C CYS A 73 -3.20 -7.91 1.34
N VAL A 74 -2.02 -7.35 1.05
CA VAL A 74 -1.74 -5.95 1.32
C VAL A 74 -1.04 -5.28 0.15
N ASP A 75 -1.28 -3.98 -0.01
CA ASP A 75 -0.51 -3.18 -0.95
C ASP A 75 0.93 -2.95 -0.44
N HIS A 76 1.81 -2.48 -1.33
CA HIS A 76 3.22 -2.33 -1.01
C HIS A 76 3.51 -1.22 0.01
N HIS A 77 2.65 -0.20 0.13
CA HIS A 77 2.78 0.85 1.14
C HIS A 77 2.41 0.31 2.53
N LEU A 78 1.28 -0.40 2.62
CA LEU A 78 0.86 -1.03 3.86
C LEU A 78 1.86 -2.12 4.29
N ALA A 79 2.38 -2.92 3.36
CA ALA A 79 3.41 -3.91 3.63
C ALA A 79 4.61 -3.31 4.38
N ASP A 80 5.07 -2.16 3.93
CA ASP A 80 6.18 -1.42 4.54
C ASP A 80 5.83 -0.88 5.94
N GLN A 81 4.64 -0.32 6.09
CA GLN A 81 4.19 0.30 7.34
C GLN A 81 3.92 -0.69 8.47
N ILE A 82 3.41 -1.90 8.17
CA ILE A 82 3.07 -2.89 9.20
C ILE A 82 4.28 -3.71 9.67
N MET A 83 5.42 -3.69 8.98
CA MET A 83 6.59 -4.49 9.37
C MET A 83 7.08 -4.17 10.78
N LEU A 84 7.24 -2.89 11.11
CA LEU A 84 7.74 -2.49 12.42
C LEU A 84 6.78 -2.88 13.56
N PRO A 85 5.48 -2.57 13.51
CA PRO A 85 4.51 -3.08 14.49
C PRO A 85 4.55 -4.59 14.67
N LEU A 86 4.59 -5.35 13.56
CA LEU A 86 4.65 -6.81 13.63
C LEU A 86 5.98 -7.34 14.18
N ALA A 87 7.08 -6.63 13.97
CA ALA A 87 8.38 -6.99 14.54
C ALA A 87 8.47 -6.72 16.05
N LEU A 88 7.65 -5.83 16.60
CA LEU A 88 7.62 -5.52 18.03
C LEU A 88 6.81 -6.53 18.84
N ILE A 89 5.71 -7.05 18.29
CA ILE A 89 4.83 -7.98 19.01
C ILE A 89 5.45 -9.38 19.14
N LYS A 90 4.97 -10.16 20.11
CA LYS A 90 5.37 -11.56 20.27
C LYS A 90 4.59 -12.46 19.30
N GLY A 91 5.28 -13.35 18.61
CA GLY A 91 4.69 -14.35 17.73
C GLY A 91 5.14 -14.20 16.28
N SER A 92 4.60 -15.07 15.43
CA SER A 92 4.89 -15.07 14.00
C SER A 92 3.71 -14.48 13.22
N SER A 93 4.02 -13.59 12.28
CA SER A 93 3.07 -12.95 11.38
C SER A 93 3.46 -13.25 9.93
N ARG A 94 2.46 -13.38 9.06
CA ARG A 94 2.66 -13.66 7.63
C ARG A 94 1.68 -12.87 6.80
N PHE A 95 2.17 -12.28 5.71
CA PHE A 95 1.33 -11.62 4.71
C PHE A 95 1.96 -11.68 3.32
N THR A 96 1.14 -11.46 2.29
CA THR A 96 1.60 -11.33 0.91
C THR A 96 1.39 -9.90 0.42
N THR A 97 2.30 -9.41 -0.42
CA THR A 97 2.22 -8.09 -1.06
C THR A 97 2.38 -8.20 -2.56
N HIS A 98 1.70 -7.34 -3.31
CA HIS A 98 1.75 -7.36 -4.77
C HIS A 98 3.08 -6.85 -5.32
N ARG A 99 3.88 -6.14 -4.51
CA ARG A 99 5.17 -5.63 -4.93
C ARG A 99 6.16 -5.53 -3.75
N ILE A 100 7.29 -6.20 -3.89
CA ILE A 100 8.45 -6.03 -3.02
C ILE A 100 9.18 -4.78 -3.47
N THR A 101 9.23 -3.76 -2.60
CA THR A 101 9.93 -2.51 -2.89
C THR A 101 11.32 -2.50 -2.25
N GLN A 102 12.21 -1.64 -2.75
CA GLN A 102 13.49 -1.38 -2.11
C GLN A 102 13.30 -0.85 -0.67
N HIS A 103 12.23 -0.08 -0.42
CA HIS A 103 11.85 0.38 0.92
C HIS A 103 11.57 -0.78 1.86
N LEU A 104 10.75 -1.75 1.43
CA LEU A 104 10.42 -2.94 2.20
C LEU A 104 11.69 -3.71 2.59
N LEU A 105 12.60 -3.94 1.64
CA LEU A 105 13.87 -4.63 1.88
C LEU A 105 14.77 -3.85 2.85
N THR A 106 14.86 -2.53 2.68
CA THR A 106 15.66 -1.67 3.55
C THR A 106 15.11 -1.66 4.97
N ASN A 107 13.78 -1.54 5.13
CA ASN A 107 13.14 -1.56 6.45
C ASN A 107 13.32 -2.91 7.15
N ALA A 108 13.18 -4.03 6.44
CA ALA A 108 13.47 -5.35 6.99
C ALA A 108 14.91 -5.44 7.52
N HIS A 109 15.89 -4.95 6.74
CA HIS A 109 17.27 -4.93 7.17
C HIS A 109 17.50 -4.05 8.40
N VAL A 110 16.95 -2.84 8.41
CA VAL A 110 17.10 -1.89 9.52
C VAL A 110 16.45 -2.43 10.78
N ILE A 111 15.20 -2.92 10.72
CA ILE A 111 14.47 -3.45 11.87
C ILE A 111 15.29 -4.56 12.55
N GLN A 112 15.87 -5.49 11.79
CA GLN A 112 16.68 -6.59 12.32
C GLN A 112 18.02 -6.15 12.92
N LYS A 113 18.46 -4.90 12.68
CA LYS A 113 19.63 -4.32 13.36
C LYS A 113 19.32 -3.80 14.75
N PHE A 114 18.09 -3.39 15.00
CA PHE A 114 17.67 -2.80 16.27
C PHE A 114 16.81 -3.74 17.13
N LEU A 115 16.15 -4.72 16.53
CA LEU A 115 15.26 -5.66 17.22
C LEU A 115 15.74 -7.11 17.01
N PRO A 116 15.63 -7.98 18.01
CA PRO A 116 15.88 -9.41 17.87
C PRO A 116 14.70 -10.11 17.15
N ALA A 117 14.16 -9.47 16.12
CA ALA A 117 13.12 -10.00 15.25
C ALA A 117 13.77 -10.67 14.03
N ARG A 118 13.11 -11.70 13.49
CA ARG A 118 13.51 -12.32 12.23
C ARG A 118 12.51 -11.96 11.16
N ILE A 119 12.99 -11.43 10.03
CA ILE A 119 12.15 -11.06 8.89
C ILE A 119 12.68 -11.80 7.66
N GLU A 120 11.82 -12.60 7.04
CA GLU A 120 12.08 -13.27 5.78
C GLU A 120 11.18 -12.69 4.70
N ILE A 121 11.76 -12.34 3.56
CA ILE A 121 11.04 -11.85 2.38
C ILE A 121 11.34 -12.79 1.23
N LYS A 122 10.31 -13.37 0.63
CA LYS A 122 10.38 -14.28 -0.51
C LYS A 122 9.72 -13.64 -1.72
N GLY A 123 10.45 -13.55 -2.81
CA GLY A 123 10.02 -12.93 -4.07
C GLY A 123 11.14 -12.10 -4.69
N ALA A 124 10.87 -11.51 -5.85
CA ALA A 124 11.81 -10.63 -6.53
C ALA A 124 11.46 -9.16 -6.30
N LEU A 125 12.46 -8.29 -6.37
CA LEU A 125 12.25 -6.83 -6.37
C LEU A 125 11.27 -6.46 -7.49
N ASP A 126 10.36 -5.54 -7.21
CA ASP A 126 9.27 -5.07 -8.07
C ASP A 126 8.22 -6.13 -8.45
N GLY A 127 8.34 -7.35 -7.93
CA GLY A 127 7.37 -8.43 -8.08
C GLY A 127 6.59 -8.73 -6.79
N PRO A 128 5.58 -9.61 -6.87
CA PRO A 128 4.84 -10.05 -5.70
C PRO A 128 5.73 -10.86 -4.75
N GLY A 129 5.37 -10.86 -3.47
CA GLY A 129 6.11 -11.62 -2.49
C GLY A 129 5.37 -11.91 -1.20
N GLU A 130 6.04 -12.73 -0.39
CA GLU A 130 5.59 -13.13 0.93
C GLU A 130 6.57 -12.58 1.98
N VAL A 131 6.03 -12.06 3.05
CA VAL A 131 6.79 -11.59 4.22
C VAL A 131 6.39 -12.43 5.43
N VAL A 132 7.39 -12.96 6.12
CA VAL A 132 7.24 -13.68 7.40
C VAL A 132 8.04 -12.94 8.45
N ILE A 133 7.42 -12.64 9.58
CA ILE A 133 8.02 -11.87 10.67
C ILE A 133 7.85 -12.64 11.98
N ASP A 134 8.96 -13.06 12.58
CA ASP A 134 8.99 -13.55 13.95
C ASP A 134 9.36 -12.38 14.84
N GLY A 135 8.37 -11.85 15.55
CA GLY A 135 8.51 -10.62 16.31
C GLY A 135 9.29 -10.78 17.61
N ALA A 136 9.92 -9.71 18.04
CA ALA A 136 10.82 -9.67 19.20
C ALA A 136 10.12 -9.84 20.56
N GLY A 137 8.79 -9.60 20.63
CA GLY A 137 8.06 -9.64 21.90
C GLY A 137 8.50 -8.54 22.87
N VAL A 138 8.67 -7.32 22.36
CA VAL A 138 9.05 -6.17 23.19
C VAL A 138 7.87 -5.79 24.08
N ASP A 139 8.09 -5.73 25.39
CA ASP A 139 7.11 -5.20 26.34
C ASP A 139 6.99 -3.68 26.13
N ILE A 140 5.96 -3.27 25.40
CA ILE A 140 5.59 -1.86 25.28
C ILE A 140 4.78 -1.53 26.53
N GLN A 141 5.45 -1.05 27.58
CA GLN A 141 4.74 -0.50 28.73
C GLN A 141 4.05 0.81 28.31
N PRO A 142 2.78 1.01 28.72
CA PRO A 142 2.04 2.24 28.41
C PRO A 142 2.61 3.47 29.10
#